data_b4262d5077a04d2e8fd56fdb22d885f4
#
_entry.id   b4262d5077a04d2e8fd56fdb22d885f4
#
_cell.length_a   1.000
_cell.length_b   1.000
_cell.length_c   1.000
_cell.angle_alpha   90.00
_cell.angle_beta   90.00
_cell.angle_gamma   90.00
#
_symmetry.space_group_name_H-M   'P 1'
#
loop_
_entity.id
_entity.type
_entity.pdbx_description
1 polymer ?
#
loop_
_entity_poly.entity_id
_entity_poly.type
_entity_poly.pdbx_seq_one_letter_code
_entity_poly.pdbx_strand_id
1 'polypeptide(L)'
;MRILYIDIDSLRPDHLGCYGYHRNTSPNIDLIAKEGVKFTNFYSTDTPCLPSRTAFFGGNFGYKTGVVDHGGEFSDLAPRKNTWHKNFKGGLRGEYAFTSLGKVLRDAGLYTASISPFPERHTAYQVWFGFTETYDTGKGGLENADEVYPVIKKWLENNGEKEN
;
A
#
# COMPACT_ATOMS: atom_id res chain seq x y z
N MET A 1 8.40 13.89 12.82
CA MET A 1 7.00 13.68 12.32
C MET A 1 6.75 12.18 12.26
N ARG A 2 5.59 11.69 12.68
CA ARG A 2 5.22 10.27 12.60
C ARG A 2 4.01 10.12 11.69
N ILE A 3 4.02 9.12 10.82
CA ILE A 3 2.92 8.80 9.89
C ILE A 3 2.60 7.32 10.06
N LEU A 4 1.35 6.99 10.41
CA LEU A 4 0.83 5.63 10.38
C LEU A 4 -0.15 5.53 9.22
N TYR A 5 0.18 4.73 8.22
CA TYR A 5 -0.70 4.41 7.10
C TYR A 5 -1.29 3.01 7.31
N ILE A 6 -2.61 2.92 7.32
CA ILE A 6 -3.34 1.66 7.46
C ILE A 6 -4.14 1.45 6.18
N ASP A 7 -3.87 0.35 5.51
CA ASP A 7 -4.59 -0.08 4.30
C ASP A 7 -5.29 -1.41 4.58
N ILE A 8 -6.61 -1.40 4.52
CA ILE A 8 -7.44 -2.58 4.82
C ILE A 8 -8.04 -3.07 3.51
N ASP A 9 -7.60 -4.25 3.07
CA ASP A 9 -8.08 -4.86 1.84
C ASP A 9 -9.58 -5.17 1.91
N SER A 10 -10.26 -5.00 0.77
CA SER A 10 -11.70 -5.26 0.62
C SER A 10 -12.63 -4.47 1.55
N LEU A 11 -12.12 -3.48 2.31
CA LEU A 11 -12.95 -2.64 3.15
C LEU A 11 -13.75 -1.64 2.29
N ARG A 12 -15.08 -1.68 2.43
CA ARG A 12 -16.00 -0.76 1.76
C ARG A 12 -16.42 0.36 2.70
N PRO A 13 -16.42 1.63 2.26
CA PRO A 13 -16.81 2.75 3.12
C PRO A 13 -18.25 2.67 3.60
N ASP A 14 -19.16 2.12 2.79
CA ASP A 14 -20.57 1.93 3.15
C ASP A 14 -20.81 0.86 4.24
N HIS A 15 -19.76 0.22 4.75
CA HIS A 15 -19.77 -0.68 5.91
C HIS A 15 -19.12 -0.06 7.16
N LEU A 16 -18.79 1.23 7.11
CA LEU A 16 -18.25 1.99 8.23
C LEU A 16 -19.32 2.91 8.84
N GLY A 17 -19.39 2.97 10.16
CA GLY A 17 -20.34 3.80 10.88
C GLY A 17 -20.18 5.29 10.55
N CYS A 18 -18.95 5.80 10.42
CA CYS A 18 -18.67 7.18 10.02
C CYS A 18 -19.17 7.54 8.60
N TYR A 19 -19.49 6.56 7.77
CA TYR A 19 -20.13 6.74 6.44
C TYR A 19 -21.62 6.36 6.44
N GLY A 20 -22.23 6.14 7.62
CA GLY A 20 -23.66 5.90 7.77
C GLY A 20 -24.09 4.44 7.83
N TYR A 21 -23.15 3.50 7.99
CA TYR A 21 -23.53 2.10 8.19
C TYR A 21 -24.29 1.93 9.52
N HIS A 22 -25.42 1.23 9.48
CA HIS A 22 -26.34 1.12 10.61
C HIS A 22 -25.89 0.15 11.71
N ARG A 23 -24.92 -0.70 11.44
CA ARG A 23 -24.35 -1.65 12.42
C ARG A 23 -23.07 -1.11 13.01
N ASN A 24 -22.79 -1.42 14.27
CA ASN A 24 -21.56 -1.03 14.95
C ASN A 24 -20.40 -1.97 14.56
N THR A 25 -19.90 -1.83 13.34
CA THR A 25 -18.83 -2.66 12.77
C THR A 25 -17.45 -2.02 12.84
N SER A 26 -17.37 -0.71 13.06
CA SER A 26 -16.12 0.05 12.97
C SER A 26 -15.91 1.08 14.10
N PRO A 27 -16.15 0.73 15.38
CA PRO A 27 -16.18 1.72 16.46
C PRO A 27 -14.87 2.49 16.61
N ASN A 28 -13.72 1.86 16.42
CA ASN A 28 -12.41 2.50 16.53
C ASN A 28 -12.12 3.43 15.34
N ILE A 29 -12.48 3.02 14.12
CA ILE A 29 -12.36 3.88 12.92
C ILE A 29 -13.29 5.09 13.06
N ASP A 30 -14.49 4.88 13.57
CA ASP A 30 -15.47 5.94 13.77
C ASP A 30 -15.00 6.97 14.80
N LEU A 31 -14.27 6.54 15.84
CA LEU A 31 -13.63 7.46 16.80
C LEU A 31 -12.54 8.31 16.11
N ILE A 32 -11.68 7.71 15.34
CA ILE A 32 -10.65 8.44 14.56
C ILE A 32 -11.32 9.44 13.62
N ALA A 33 -12.39 9.03 12.93
CA ALA A 33 -13.11 9.90 12.00
C ALA A 33 -13.78 11.11 12.67
N LYS A 34 -14.11 11.05 13.97
CA LYS A 34 -14.66 12.18 14.73
C LYS A 34 -13.62 13.26 15.02
N GLU A 35 -12.36 12.89 15.17
CA GLU A 35 -11.26 13.78 15.49
C GLU A 35 -10.45 14.20 14.26
N GLY A 36 -10.58 13.47 13.18
CA GLY A 36 -9.81 13.64 11.95
C GLY A 36 -10.61 14.23 10.79
N VAL A 37 -10.12 13.99 9.59
CA VAL A 37 -10.76 14.40 8.33
C VAL A 37 -11.31 13.17 7.61
N LYS A 38 -12.58 13.24 7.23
CA LYS A 38 -13.26 12.22 6.42
C LYS A 38 -13.42 12.71 4.98
N PHE A 39 -12.89 11.95 4.04
CA PHE A 39 -13.09 12.22 2.61
C PHE A 39 -14.37 11.55 2.12
N THR A 40 -15.30 12.33 1.58
CA THR A 40 -16.56 11.82 1.01
C THR A 40 -16.43 11.44 -0.46
N ASN A 41 -15.43 12.00 -1.15
CA ASN A 41 -15.13 11.76 -2.56
C ASN A 41 -13.65 11.46 -2.73
N PHE A 42 -13.27 10.23 -2.44
CA PHE A 42 -11.91 9.72 -2.65
C PHE A 42 -11.98 8.55 -3.64
N TYR A 43 -11.39 8.74 -4.81
CA TYR A 43 -11.46 7.78 -5.90
C TYR A 43 -10.13 7.05 -6.08
N SER A 44 -10.19 5.74 -6.25
CA SER A 44 -9.04 4.97 -6.70
C SER A 44 -8.72 5.30 -8.15
N THR A 45 -7.44 5.42 -8.46
CA THR A 45 -6.98 5.65 -9.83
C THR A 45 -7.12 4.41 -10.70
N ASP A 46 -7.05 3.24 -10.07
CA ASP A 46 -7.05 1.93 -10.72
C ASP A 46 -7.76 0.89 -9.86
N THR A 47 -8.22 -0.17 -10.49
CA THR A 47 -8.83 -1.36 -9.88
C THR A 47 -8.34 -2.61 -10.61
N PRO A 48 -8.31 -3.76 -9.96
CA PRO A 48 -8.54 -4.09 -8.57
C PRO A 48 -7.37 -3.73 -7.62
N CYS A 49 -7.23 -4.41 -6.47
CA CYS A 49 -6.33 -4.00 -5.38
C CYS A 49 -4.85 -3.91 -5.79
N LEU A 50 -4.32 -4.80 -6.62
CA LEU A 50 -2.91 -4.73 -7.05
C LEU A 50 -2.61 -3.52 -7.93
N PRO A 51 -3.35 -3.22 -9.00
CA PRO A 51 -3.21 -1.97 -9.75
C PRO A 51 -3.35 -0.73 -8.88
N SER A 52 -4.37 -0.70 -8.00
CA SER A 52 -4.63 0.41 -7.09
C SER A 52 -3.44 0.70 -6.18
N ARG A 53 -2.91 -0.32 -5.50
CA ARG A 53 -1.75 -0.17 -4.62
C ARG A 53 -0.48 0.18 -5.40
N THR A 54 -0.28 -0.43 -6.55
CA THR A 54 0.86 -0.09 -7.41
C THR A 54 0.80 1.37 -7.84
N ALA A 55 -0.36 1.86 -8.23
CA ALA A 55 -0.58 3.27 -8.59
C ALA A 55 -0.34 4.20 -7.39
N PHE A 56 -0.89 3.87 -6.23
CA PHE A 56 -0.76 4.65 -5.00
C PHE A 56 0.70 4.75 -4.54
N PHE A 57 1.39 3.63 -4.39
CA PHE A 57 2.78 3.61 -3.92
C PHE A 57 3.76 4.18 -4.95
N GLY A 58 3.45 4.09 -6.24
CA GLY A 58 4.28 4.63 -7.31
C GLY A 58 3.95 6.05 -7.74
N GLY A 59 2.82 6.62 -7.26
CA GLY A 59 2.35 7.95 -7.68
C GLY A 59 2.01 8.03 -9.17
N ASN A 60 1.64 6.91 -9.80
CA ASN A 60 1.38 6.82 -11.23
C ASN A 60 0.16 5.96 -11.53
N PHE A 61 -0.61 6.34 -12.54
CA PHE A 61 -1.75 5.54 -13.03
C PHE A 61 -1.32 4.18 -13.59
N GLY A 62 -2.20 3.18 -13.53
CA GLY A 62 -1.95 1.82 -14.00
C GLY A 62 -1.52 1.74 -15.46
N TYR A 63 -2.06 2.58 -16.33
CA TYR A 63 -1.62 2.64 -17.73
C TYR A 63 -0.14 3.06 -17.89
N LYS A 64 0.42 3.80 -16.93
CA LYS A 64 1.84 4.14 -16.89
C LYS A 64 2.68 3.05 -16.25
N THR A 65 2.21 2.47 -15.14
CA THR A 65 2.92 1.41 -14.45
C THR A 65 2.92 0.09 -15.22
N GLY A 66 1.91 -0.11 -16.08
CA GLY A 66 1.67 -1.36 -16.80
C GLY A 66 0.95 -2.41 -15.95
N VAL A 67 0.73 -2.16 -14.67
CA VAL A 67 0.01 -3.07 -13.77
C VAL A 67 -1.47 -2.70 -13.82
N VAL A 68 -2.26 -3.55 -14.45
CA VAL A 68 -3.69 -3.31 -14.68
C VAL A 68 -4.59 -4.48 -14.28
N ASP A 69 -3.98 -5.58 -13.79
CA ASP A 69 -4.71 -6.75 -13.29
C ASP A 69 -3.90 -7.47 -12.20
N HIS A 70 -4.47 -8.50 -11.58
CA HIS A 70 -3.89 -9.31 -10.51
C HIS A 70 -2.97 -10.43 -10.99
N GLY A 71 -2.95 -10.78 -12.25
CA GLY A 71 -2.25 -11.95 -12.74
C GLY A 71 -1.66 -11.81 -14.13
N GLY A 72 -0.78 -12.76 -14.45
CA GLY A 72 -0.12 -12.84 -15.74
C GLY A 72 0.79 -11.65 -16.02
N GLU A 73 0.97 -11.35 -17.29
CA GLU A 73 1.82 -10.24 -17.74
C GLU A 73 1.28 -8.85 -17.36
N PHE A 74 0.02 -8.75 -16.94
CA PHE A 74 -0.66 -7.50 -16.57
C PHE A 74 -0.49 -7.11 -15.09
N SER A 75 0.20 -7.93 -14.31
CA SER A 75 0.51 -7.70 -12.89
C SER A 75 1.96 -7.27 -12.65
N ASP A 76 2.81 -7.22 -13.67
CA ASP A 76 4.23 -6.89 -13.54
C ASP A 76 4.54 -5.49 -14.11
N LEU A 77 5.46 -4.79 -13.45
CA LEU A 77 6.10 -3.56 -13.91
C LEU A 77 7.07 -3.79 -15.09
N ALA A 78 7.37 -5.02 -15.44
CA ALA A 78 8.33 -5.32 -16.50
C ALA A 78 7.88 -4.72 -17.84
N PRO A 79 8.77 -4.08 -18.59
CA PRO A 79 8.46 -3.56 -19.92
C PRO A 79 8.08 -4.71 -20.83
N ARG A 80 6.90 -4.62 -21.44
CA ARG A 80 6.41 -5.63 -22.39
C ARG A 80 7.01 -5.41 -23.76
N LYS A 81 7.33 -6.50 -24.46
CA LYS A 81 7.62 -6.44 -25.90
C LYS A 81 6.38 -5.87 -26.60
N ASN A 82 6.56 -4.84 -27.41
CA ASN A 82 5.53 -4.20 -28.22
C ASN A 82 4.57 -3.22 -27.48
N THR A 83 4.88 -2.77 -26.28
CA THR A 83 4.15 -1.67 -25.67
C THR A 83 4.74 -0.31 -26.06
N TRP A 84 3.92 0.73 -26.00
CA TRP A 84 4.30 2.13 -26.25
C TRP A 84 5.37 2.67 -25.29
N HIS A 85 5.74 1.89 -24.27
CA HIS A 85 6.80 2.17 -23.32
C HIS A 85 8.23 1.95 -23.83
N LYS A 86 8.42 1.65 -25.12
CA LYS A 86 9.75 1.41 -25.74
C LYS A 86 10.78 2.54 -25.53
N ASN A 87 10.34 3.72 -25.18
CA ASN A 87 11.19 4.91 -25.06
C ASN A 87 11.61 5.24 -23.62
N PHE A 88 11.20 4.49 -22.61
CA PHE A 88 11.67 4.70 -21.25
C PHE A 88 13.07 4.13 -21.06
N LYS A 89 14.07 5.03 -21.10
CA LYS A 89 15.45 4.70 -20.72
C LYS A 89 15.48 4.33 -19.23
N GLY A 90 15.68 3.07 -18.92
CA GLY A 90 15.73 2.56 -17.54
C GLY A 90 14.62 1.59 -17.16
N GLY A 91 13.58 1.46 -17.99
CA GLY A 91 12.43 0.58 -17.75
C GLY A 91 11.51 1.05 -16.64
N LEU A 92 10.27 0.57 -16.64
CA LEU A 92 9.25 0.96 -15.66
C LEU A 92 9.64 0.64 -14.20
N ARG A 93 10.38 -0.44 -13.98
CA ARG A 93 10.88 -0.81 -12.63
C ARG A 93 11.82 0.24 -12.07
N GLY A 94 12.72 0.79 -12.88
CA GLY A 94 13.65 1.83 -12.45
C GLY A 94 12.92 3.12 -12.09
N GLU A 95 12.01 3.59 -12.94
CA GLU A 95 11.22 4.77 -12.69
C GLU A 95 10.35 4.61 -11.43
N TYR A 96 9.63 3.50 -11.33
CA TYR A 96 8.80 3.20 -10.16
C TYR A 96 9.62 3.19 -8.87
N ALA A 97 10.80 2.57 -8.87
CA ALA A 97 11.66 2.51 -7.69
C ALA A 97 12.12 3.90 -7.24
N PHE A 98 12.33 4.83 -8.18
CA PHE A 98 12.73 6.21 -7.85
C PHE A 98 11.59 7.08 -7.33
N THR A 99 10.35 6.80 -7.73
CA THR A 99 9.17 7.60 -7.35
C THR A 99 8.33 6.94 -6.26
N SER A 100 8.72 5.75 -5.79
CA SER A 100 7.95 5.04 -4.79
C SER A 100 7.82 5.81 -3.48
N LEU A 101 6.65 5.76 -2.87
CA LEU A 101 6.33 6.44 -1.61
C LEU A 101 7.37 6.14 -0.52
N GLY A 102 7.75 4.86 -0.35
CA GLY A 102 8.76 4.45 0.63
C GLY A 102 10.11 5.16 0.41
N LYS A 103 10.53 5.25 -0.86
CA LYS A 103 11.78 5.95 -1.19
C LYS A 103 11.69 7.45 -0.95
N VAL A 104 10.62 8.09 -1.38
CA VAL A 104 10.43 9.55 -1.21
C VAL A 104 10.44 9.92 0.27
N LEU A 105 9.75 9.16 1.11
CA LEU A 105 9.74 9.38 2.56
C LEU A 105 11.11 9.13 3.21
N ARG A 106 11.79 8.07 2.80
CA ARG A 106 13.15 7.78 3.28
C ARG A 106 14.15 8.87 2.88
N ASP A 107 14.10 9.33 1.64
CA ASP A 107 14.97 10.41 1.15
C ASP A 107 14.67 11.76 1.83
N ALA A 108 13.45 11.93 2.35
CA ALA A 108 13.07 13.04 3.21
C ALA A 108 13.53 12.87 4.69
N GLY A 109 14.29 11.83 5.00
CA GLY A 109 14.85 11.57 6.33
C GLY A 109 13.94 10.78 7.28
N LEU A 110 12.82 10.22 6.78
CA LEU A 110 11.95 9.39 7.61
C LEU A 110 12.43 7.93 7.61
N TYR A 111 12.44 7.32 8.78
CA TYR A 111 12.58 5.87 8.88
C TYR A 111 11.28 5.21 8.44
N THR A 112 11.33 4.31 7.47
CA THR A 112 10.14 3.75 6.83
C THR A 112 10.06 2.24 7.03
N ALA A 113 8.94 1.75 7.55
CA ALA A 113 8.67 0.33 7.70
C ALA A 113 7.35 -0.05 7.05
N SER A 114 7.30 -1.20 6.41
CA SER A 114 6.07 -1.78 5.87
C SER A 114 5.86 -3.17 6.45
N ILE A 115 4.69 -3.40 7.03
CA ILE A 115 4.27 -4.69 7.57
C ILE A 115 3.01 -5.09 6.82
N SER A 116 3.12 -6.02 5.90
CA SER A 116 2.00 -6.37 5.01
C SER A 116 2.20 -7.73 4.35
N PRO A 117 1.19 -8.61 4.36
CA PRO A 117 1.20 -9.86 3.61
C PRO A 117 0.87 -9.67 2.12
N PHE A 118 0.41 -8.49 1.72
CA PHE A 118 -0.08 -8.21 0.37
C PHE A 118 0.97 -8.43 -0.73
N PRO A 119 2.24 -7.99 -0.57
CA PRO A 119 3.26 -8.19 -1.59
C PRO A 119 3.54 -9.65 -1.89
N GLU A 120 3.53 -10.49 -0.88
CA GLU A 120 3.74 -11.93 -1.03
C GLU A 120 2.54 -12.60 -1.71
N ARG A 121 1.33 -12.31 -1.25
CA ARG A 121 0.08 -12.84 -1.80
C ARG A 121 -0.05 -12.61 -3.31
N HIS A 122 0.37 -11.45 -3.78
CA HIS A 122 0.21 -11.03 -5.18
C HIS A 122 1.50 -11.03 -5.98
N THR A 123 2.61 -11.51 -5.40
CA THR A 123 3.96 -11.40 -6.01
C THR A 123 4.28 -9.95 -6.40
N ALA A 124 3.78 -9.00 -5.59
CA ALA A 124 3.76 -7.57 -5.88
C ALA A 124 4.82 -6.81 -5.07
N TYR A 125 6.06 -7.27 -5.09
CA TYR A 125 7.16 -6.73 -4.28
C TYR A 125 7.50 -5.27 -4.60
N GLN A 126 7.02 -4.74 -5.71
CA GLN A 126 7.14 -3.31 -6.05
C GLN A 126 6.49 -2.39 -5.02
N VAL A 127 5.46 -2.81 -4.29
CA VAL A 127 4.84 -1.98 -3.25
C VAL A 127 5.75 -1.79 -2.02
N TRP A 128 6.80 -2.58 -1.89
CA TRP A 128 7.84 -2.44 -0.86
C TRP A 128 9.04 -1.59 -1.29
N PHE A 129 9.09 -1.14 -2.53
CA PHE A 129 10.25 -0.39 -3.00
C PHE A 129 10.48 0.88 -2.18
N GLY A 130 11.74 1.01 -1.73
CA GLY A 130 12.23 2.17 -1.02
C GLY A 130 11.99 2.18 0.49
N PHE A 131 11.23 1.25 1.06
CA PHE A 131 11.14 1.11 2.51
C PHE A 131 12.48 0.69 3.12
N THR A 132 12.76 1.18 4.33
CA THR A 132 13.96 0.81 5.09
C THR A 132 13.84 -0.60 5.62
N GLU A 133 12.65 -0.95 6.12
CA GLU A 133 12.33 -2.29 6.61
C GLU A 133 11.04 -2.79 5.96
N THR A 134 11.00 -4.07 5.67
CA THR A 134 9.81 -4.77 5.21
C THR A 134 9.63 -6.04 6.02
N TYR A 135 8.42 -6.28 6.49
CA TYR A 135 8.05 -7.45 7.26
C TYR A 135 7.02 -8.27 6.52
N ASP A 136 7.42 -9.47 6.26
CA ASP A 136 6.60 -10.58 5.85
C ASP A 136 6.18 -11.36 7.11
N THR A 137 4.95 -11.77 7.17
CA THR A 137 4.40 -12.55 8.29
C THR A 137 4.57 -14.06 8.10
N GLY A 138 5.07 -14.50 6.95
CA GLY A 138 5.61 -15.85 6.73
C GLY A 138 4.60 -16.93 6.37
N LYS A 139 3.39 -16.56 5.90
CA LYS A 139 2.33 -17.53 5.53
C LYS A 139 1.85 -17.40 4.08
N GLY A 140 2.66 -16.83 3.20
CA GLY A 140 2.36 -16.72 1.78
C GLY A 140 1.24 -15.75 1.45
N GLY A 141 1.01 -14.73 2.29
CA GLY A 141 0.00 -13.72 2.05
C GLY A 141 -1.43 -14.15 2.37
N LEU A 142 -1.60 -15.20 3.16
CA LEU A 142 -2.90 -15.73 3.58
C LEU A 142 -3.25 -15.37 5.03
N GLU A 143 -2.49 -14.46 5.64
CA GLU A 143 -2.66 -14.03 7.01
C GLU A 143 -3.95 -13.25 7.21
N ASN A 144 -4.58 -13.52 8.34
CA ASN A 144 -5.66 -12.69 8.86
C ASN A 144 -5.13 -11.61 9.82
N ALA A 145 -6.02 -10.72 10.28
CA ALA A 145 -5.64 -9.60 11.14
C ALA A 145 -5.00 -10.05 12.47
N ASP A 146 -5.44 -11.17 13.04
CA ASP A 146 -4.93 -11.70 14.32
C ASP A 146 -3.49 -12.21 14.19
N GLU A 147 -3.05 -12.52 12.98
CA GLU A 147 -1.70 -12.98 12.68
C GLU A 147 -0.77 -11.82 12.33
N VAL A 148 -1.28 -10.78 11.68
CA VAL A 148 -0.51 -9.57 11.34
C VAL A 148 -0.36 -8.64 12.53
N TYR A 149 -1.41 -8.48 13.36
CA TYR A 149 -1.42 -7.53 14.47
C TYR A 149 -0.27 -7.72 15.48
N PRO A 150 0.09 -8.94 15.92
CA PRO A 150 1.23 -9.12 16.83
C PRO A 150 2.56 -8.59 16.29
N VAL A 151 2.78 -8.71 14.98
CA VAL A 151 3.99 -8.19 14.30
C VAL A 151 4.00 -6.67 14.36
N ILE A 152 2.87 -6.03 14.03
CA ILE A 152 2.69 -4.58 14.09
C ILE A 152 2.91 -4.08 15.53
N LYS A 153 2.25 -4.71 16.50
CA LYS A 153 2.34 -4.36 17.91
C LYS A 153 3.77 -4.40 18.41
N LYS A 154 4.46 -5.50 18.17
CA LYS A 154 5.87 -5.67 18.56
C LYS A 154 6.78 -4.62 17.92
N TRP A 155 6.54 -4.30 16.65
CA TRP A 155 7.32 -3.26 15.96
C TRP A 155 7.07 -1.88 16.59
N LEU A 156 5.83 -1.53 16.88
CA LEU A 156 5.46 -0.25 17.51
C LEU A 156 6.03 -0.13 18.93
N GLU A 157 5.97 -1.19 19.73
CA GLU A 157 6.56 -1.22 21.08
C GLU A 157 8.08 -0.98 21.05
N ASN A 158 8.77 -1.49 20.04
CA ASN A 158 10.22 -1.35 19.93
C ASN A 158 10.68 -0.04 19.27
N ASN A 159 9.83 0.60 18.48
CA ASN A 159 10.21 1.73 17.62
C ASN A 159 9.34 2.96 17.77
N GLY A 160 8.16 2.85 18.38
CA GLY A 160 7.19 3.93 18.44
C GLY A 160 7.64 5.18 19.20
N GLU A 161 8.59 5.05 20.12
CA GLU A 161 9.15 6.17 20.92
C GLU A 161 10.49 6.69 20.37
N LYS A 162 11.08 6.02 19.37
CA LYS A 162 12.34 6.49 18.79
C LYS A 162 12.11 7.82 18.06
N GLU A 163 12.94 8.80 18.39
CA GLU A 163 13.00 10.05 17.59
C GLU A 163 13.67 9.72 16.24
N ASN A 164 13.12 10.29 15.17
CA ASN A 164 13.73 10.22 13.83
C ASN A 164 14.81 11.27 13.70
#